data_d6521e6e529f60dd6ed7e39adfd3692b
#
_entry.id   d6521e6e529f60dd6ed7e39adfd3692b
#
_cell.length_a   1.000
_cell.length_b   1.000
_cell.length_c   1.000
_cell.angle_alpha   90.00
_cell.angle_beta   90.00
_cell.angle_gamma   90.00
#
_symmetry.space_group_name_H-M   'P 1'
#
loop_
_entity.id
_entity.type
_entity.pdbx_description
1 polymer ?
#
loop_
_entity_poly.entity_id
_entity_poly.type
_entity_poly.pdbx_seq_one_letter_code
_entity_poly.pdbx_strand_id
1 'polypeptide(L)'
;MTVTGHSTDTDAVRALRGLEDDRASVRLRAALAVGSTPDPRFVGTLVERCAVEPEFFVRDMLTWALTRHPLSVTLPRLLREVRAEGTRARSQALHTLSKIGDRRAWPAITRALLTDADDEVARSAWRAAVVLVPEGEEAALAALLATQLGRGGRETRLSLSQALVALGEAMTPAVAAATRAPEPLVRAHALATGRLLRDPDAGFTLAVEEAKRVVALGGHGGSAGSGDTHGSGGPEVSAGSSGVIGSSGSSGSSGSSEEGP
;
A
#
# COMPACT_ATOMS: atom_id res chain seq x y z
N MET A 1 -45.18 -28.39 -10.68
CA MET A 1 -44.48 -27.22 -10.10
C MET A 1 -43.03 -27.21 -10.56
N THR A 2 -42.69 -26.78 -11.79
CA THR A 2 -41.33 -26.85 -12.37
C THR A 2 -41.04 -25.67 -13.32
N VAL A 3 -41.44 -24.43 -12.95
CA VAL A 3 -41.25 -23.24 -13.83
C VAL A 3 -40.14 -22.30 -13.31
N THR A 4 -39.68 -22.43 -12.07
CA THR A 4 -38.74 -21.48 -11.45
C THR A 4 -37.29 -21.72 -11.86
N GLY A 5 -36.89 -22.91 -12.32
CA GLY A 5 -35.51 -23.25 -12.64
C GLY A 5 -34.97 -22.68 -13.96
N HIS A 6 -35.84 -22.49 -14.96
CA HIS A 6 -35.41 -22.01 -16.29
C HIS A 6 -35.15 -20.48 -16.32
N SER A 7 -35.85 -19.70 -15.51
CA SER A 7 -35.64 -18.24 -15.45
C SER A 7 -34.31 -17.87 -14.79
N THR A 8 -33.98 -18.51 -13.68
CA THR A 8 -32.74 -18.25 -12.94
C THR A 8 -31.50 -18.64 -13.74
N ASP A 9 -31.54 -19.73 -14.50
CA ASP A 9 -30.41 -20.17 -15.32
C ASP A 9 -30.19 -19.22 -16.52
N THR A 10 -31.27 -18.71 -17.10
CA THR A 10 -31.19 -17.70 -18.18
C THR A 10 -30.62 -16.36 -17.69
N ASP A 11 -31.00 -15.92 -16.51
CA ASP A 11 -30.52 -14.67 -15.93
C ASP A 11 -29.02 -14.78 -15.50
N ALA A 12 -28.63 -15.93 -14.98
CA ALA A 12 -27.25 -16.23 -14.66
C ALA A 12 -26.34 -16.24 -15.91
N VAL A 13 -26.77 -16.88 -17.00
CA VAL A 13 -26.06 -16.87 -18.29
C VAL A 13 -25.97 -15.45 -18.87
N ARG A 14 -27.04 -14.66 -18.75
CA ARG A 14 -27.02 -13.25 -19.18
C ARG A 14 -26.02 -12.43 -18.36
N ALA A 15 -25.98 -12.61 -17.04
CA ALA A 15 -25.02 -11.96 -16.17
C ALA A 15 -23.57 -12.32 -16.52
N LEU A 16 -23.27 -13.60 -16.77
CA LEU A 16 -21.93 -14.01 -17.20
C LEU A 16 -21.50 -13.36 -18.53
N ARG A 17 -22.39 -13.30 -19.53
CA ARG A 17 -22.09 -12.60 -20.78
C ARG A 17 -21.83 -11.10 -20.56
N GLY A 18 -22.53 -10.50 -19.61
CA GLY A 18 -22.34 -9.10 -19.24
C GLY A 18 -20.97 -8.80 -18.65
N LEU A 19 -20.24 -9.80 -18.12
CA LEU A 19 -18.85 -9.62 -17.65
C LEU A 19 -17.86 -9.37 -18.79
N GLU A 20 -18.20 -9.67 -20.03
CA GLU A 20 -17.37 -9.48 -21.22
C GLU A 20 -17.76 -8.25 -22.06
N ASP A 21 -18.79 -7.49 -21.62
CA ASP A 21 -19.23 -6.28 -22.33
C ASP A 21 -18.13 -5.20 -22.35
N ASP A 22 -18.02 -4.47 -23.45
CA ASP A 22 -17.02 -3.39 -23.59
C ASP A 22 -17.20 -2.27 -22.56
N ARG A 23 -18.44 -2.03 -22.13
CA ARG A 23 -18.79 -0.97 -21.17
C ARG A 23 -18.59 -1.42 -19.74
N ALA A 24 -17.72 -0.73 -19.01
CA ALA A 24 -17.44 -1.00 -17.60
C ALA A 24 -18.71 -1.00 -16.72
N SER A 25 -19.69 -0.14 -17.00
CA SER A 25 -20.95 -0.07 -16.26
C SER A 25 -21.82 -1.32 -16.41
N VAL A 26 -21.71 -2.02 -17.54
CA VAL A 26 -22.39 -3.29 -17.77
C VAL A 26 -21.69 -4.41 -17.02
N ARG A 27 -20.34 -4.45 -17.10
CA ARG A 27 -19.53 -5.43 -16.36
C ARG A 27 -19.71 -5.29 -14.85
N LEU A 28 -19.78 -4.05 -14.34
CA LEU A 28 -20.05 -3.79 -12.93
C LEU A 28 -21.39 -4.37 -12.48
N ARG A 29 -22.45 -4.13 -13.24
CA ARG A 29 -23.80 -4.68 -12.95
C ARG A 29 -23.82 -6.19 -13.06
N ALA A 30 -23.09 -6.75 -14.02
CA ALA A 30 -22.97 -8.19 -14.20
C ALA A 30 -22.27 -8.84 -12.99
N ALA A 31 -21.15 -8.27 -12.51
CA ALA A 31 -20.46 -8.73 -11.32
C ALA A 31 -21.36 -8.67 -10.07
N LEU A 32 -22.11 -7.58 -9.90
CA LEU A 32 -23.10 -7.44 -8.83
C LEU A 32 -24.17 -8.54 -8.90
N ALA A 33 -24.73 -8.79 -10.07
CA ALA A 33 -25.77 -9.81 -10.27
C ALA A 33 -25.24 -11.22 -9.94
N VAL A 34 -24.03 -11.57 -10.42
CA VAL A 34 -23.39 -12.87 -10.14
C VAL A 34 -23.08 -13.05 -8.66
N GLY A 35 -22.63 -11.99 -7.98
CA GLY A 35 -22.35 -12.03 -6.54
C GLY A 35 -23.61 -12.07 -5.67
N SER A 36 -24.75 -11.55 -6.17
CA SER A 36 -26.03 -11.56 -5.46
C SER A 36 -26.72 -12.93 -5.51
N THR A 37 -26.43 -13.73 -6.53
CA THR A 37 -26.93 -15.11 -6.70
C THR A 37 -25.75 -16.07 -6.90
N PRO A 38 -25.00 -16.37 -5.82
CA PRO A 38 -23.78 -17.15 -5.94
C PRO A 38 -24.02 -18.56 -6.49
N ASP A 39 -23.28 -18.93 -7.52
CA ASP A 39 -23.24 -20.27 -8.09
C ASP A 39 -21.79 -20.73 -8.24
N PRO A 40 -21.41 -21.88 -7.66
CA PRO A 40 -20.02 -22.39 -7.75
C PRO A 40 -19.48 -22.48 -9.17
N ARG A 41 -20.34 -22.65 -10.19
CA ARG A 41 -19.97 -22.73 -11.60
C ARG A 41 -19.33 -21.44 -12.11
N PHE A 42 -19.62 -20.28 -11.48
CA PHE A 42 -19.18 -18.96 -11.94
C PHE A 42 -17.82 -18.53 -11.41
N VAL A 43 -17.31 -19.21 -10.39
CA VAL A 43 -16.04 -18.86 -9.74
C VAL A 43 -14.87 -18.81 -10.75
N GLY A 44 -14.82 -19.76 -11.70
CA GLY A 44 -13.80 -19.75 -12.75
C GLY A 44 -13.82 -18.46 -13.57
N THR A 45 -14.99 -18.12 -14.13
CA THR A 45 -15.17 -16.92 -14.95
C THR A 45 -14.88 -15.62 -14.16
N LEU A 46 -15.29 -15.56 -12.89
CA LEU A 46 -15.01 -14.40 -12.04
C LEU A 46 -13.51 -14.21 -11.83
N VAL A 47 -12.76 -15.28 -11.53
CA VAL A 47 -11.31 -15.24 -11.34
C VAL A 47 -10.59 -14.86 -12.63
N GLU A 48 -10.96 -15.47 -13.76
CA GLU A 48 -10.40 -15.14 -15.08
C GLU A 48 -10.67 -13.68 -15.45
N ARG A 49 -11.88 -13.17 -15.18
CA ARG A 49 -12.20 -11.77 -15.41
C ARG A 49 -11.39 -10.82 -14.53
N CYS A 50 -11.19 -11.15 -13.25
CA CYS A 50 -10.32 -10.37 -12.35
C CYS A 50 -8.90 -10.18 -12.91
N ALA A 51 -8.36 -11.21 -13.56
CA ALA A 51 -7.01 -11.20 -14.10
C ALA A 51 -6.81 -10.19 -15.25
N VAL A 52 -7.88 -9.85 -15.98
CA VAL A 52 -7.81 -9.00 -17.17
C VAL A 52 -8.58 -7.69 -17.06
N GLU A 53 -9.41 -7.50 -16.03
CA GLU A 53 -10.25 -6.32 -15.87
C GLU A 53 -9.44 -5.03 -15.68
N PRO A 54 -9.55 -4.02 -16.56
CA PRO A 54 -8.82 -2.78 -16.43
C PRO A 54 -9.41 -1.83 -15.38
N GLU A 55 -10.74 -1.87 -15.18
CA GLU A 55 -11.44 -0.89 -14.35
C GLU A 55 -11.42 -1.26 -12.87
N PHE A 56 -10.97 -0.34 -12.03
CA PHE A 56 -10.83 -0.57 -10.59
C PHE A 56 -12.16 -0.97 -9.92
N PHE A 57 -13.23 -0.23 -10.16
CA PHE A 57 -14.53 -0.50 -9.52
C PHE A 57 -15.13 -1.84 -9.95
N VAL A 58 -14.88 -2.27 -11.20
CA VAL A 58 -15.31 -3.59 -11.67
C VAL A 58 -14.51 -4.68 -10.95
N ARG A 59 -13.18 -4.52 -10.82
CA ARG A 59 -12.34 -5.47 -10.05
C ARG A 59 -12.77 -5.59 -8.60
N ASP A 60 -13.11 -4.48 -7.96
CA ASP A 60 -13.58 -4.49 -6.57
C ASP A 60 -14.91 -5.24 -6.44
N MET A 61 -15.84 -5.03 -7.37
CA MET A 61 -17.09 -5.76 -7.43
C MET A 61 -16.92 -7.26 -7.74
N LEU A 62 -15.98 -7.62 -8.61
CA LEU A 62 -15.61 -9.03 -8.87
C LEU A 62 -15.03 -9.68 -7.61
N THR A 63 -14.18 -8.97 -6.89
CA THR A 63 -13.64 -9.41 -5.60
C THR A 63 -14.79 -9.63 -4.60
N TRP A 64 -15.69 -8.68 -4.46
CA TRP A 64 -16.88 -8.82 -3.62
C TRP A 64 -17.70 -10.05 -4.04
N ALA A 65 -17.96 -10.23 -5.32
CA ALA A 65 -18.69 -11.39 -5.82
C ALA A 65 -18.01 -12.71 -5.42
N LEU A 66 -16.68 -12.81 -5.58
CA LEU A 66 -15.91 -13.99 -5.17
C LEU A 66 -16.01 -14.29 -3.67
N THR A 67 -16.10 -13.25 -2.81
CA THR A 67 -16.30 -13.46 -1.36
C THR A 67 -17.68 -14.01 -1.01
N ARG A 68 -18.65 -13.91 -1.92
CA ARG A 68 -20.00 -14.44 -1.75
C ARG A 68 -20.14 -15.91 -2.14
N HIS A 69 -19.17 -16.42 -2.92
CA HIS A 69 -19.20 -17.80 -3.41
C HIS A 69 -18.63 -18.79 -2.39
N PRO A 70 -19.00 -20.10 -2.49
CA PRO A 70 -18.50 -21.11 -1.57
C PRO A 70 -16.99 -21.19 -1.54
N LEU A 71 -16.41 -21.05 -0.37
CA LEU A 71 -14.96 -21.02 -0.16
C LEU A 71 -14.27 -22.31 -0.62
N SER A 72 -14.96 -23.46 -0.54
CA SER A 72 -14.46 -24.74 -1.03
C SER A 72 -14.11 -24.75 -2.52
N VAL A 73 -14.74 -23.86 -3.31
CA VAL A 73 -14.46 -23.69 -4.75
C VAL A 73 -13.56 -22.49 -5.01
N THR A 74 -13.82 -21.36 -4.31
CA THR A 74 -13.10 -20.11 -4.54
C THR A 74 -11.64 -20.19 -4.10
N LEU A 75 -11.36 -20.74 -2.90
CA LEU A 75 -10.00 -20.80 -2.35
C LEU A 75 -9.03 -21.58 -3.25
N PRO A 76 -9.33 -22.83 -3.71
CA PRO A 76 -8.40 -23.55 -4.58
C PRO A 76 -8.13 -22.84 -5.92
N ARG A 77 -9.10 -22.09 -6.45
CA ARG A 77 -8.92 -21.29 -7.68
C ARG A 77 -7.96 -20.14 -7.43
N LEU A 78 -8.16 -19.35 -6.36
CA LEU A 78 -7.29 -18.24 -6.00
C LEU A 78 -5.86 -18.72 -5.69
N LEU A 79 -5.69 -19.86 -4.99
CA LEU A 79 -4.38 -20.44 -4.70
C LEU A 79 -3.59 -20.86 -5.95
N ARG A 80 -4.26 -21.16 -7.05
CA ARG A 80 -3.60 -21.37 -8.36
C ARG A 80 -3.24 -20.04 -8.99
N GLU A 81 -4.13 -19.06 -8.90
CA GLU A 81 -3.97 -17.75 -9.53
C GLU A 81 -2.83 -16.91 -8.92
N VAL A 82 -2.51 -17.08 -7.64
CA VAL A 82 -1.32 -16.43 -7.04
C VAL A 82 0.01 -16.91 -7.64
N ARG A 83 -0.01 -18.00 -8.43
CA ARG A 83 1.15 -18.56 -9.15
C ARG A 83 1.11 -18.27 -10.64
N ALA A 84 0.12 -17.53 -11.13
CA ALA A 84 0.00 -17.19 -12.53
C ALA A 84 1.20 -16.32 -13.00
N GLU A 85 1.53 -16.38 -14.28
CA GLU A 85 2.60 -15.55 -14.85
C GLU A 85 2.24 -14.07 -14.87
N GLY A 86 0.95 -13.73 -15.09
CA GLY A 86 0.46 -12.37 -15.16
C GLY A 86 0.48 -11.66 -13.80
N THR A 87 1.12 -10.50 -13.71
CA THR A 87 1.21 -9.70 -12.47
C THR A 87 -0.17 -9.29 -11.96
N ARG A 88 -1.08 -8.90 -12.85
CA ARG A 88 -2.46 -8.54 -12.47
C ARG A 88 -3.22 -9.74 -11.89
N ALA A 89 -3.09 -10.92 -12.48
CA ALA A 89 -3.71 -12.14 -11.96
C ALA A 89 -3.24 -12.43 -10.54
N ARG A 90 -1.91 -12.41 -10.30
CA ARG A 90 -1.33 -12.60 -8.97
C ARG A 90 -1.80 -11.55 -7.98
N SER A 91 -1.70 -10.27 -8.33
CA SER A 91 -2.07 -9.18 -7.42
C SER A 91 -3.56 -9.21 -7.06
N GLN A 92 -4.43 -9.51 -8.01
CA GLN A 92 -5.86 -9.56 -7.79
C GLN A 92 -6.28 -10.79 -6.97
N ALA A 93 -5.64 -11.94 -7.19
CA ALA A 93 -5.84 -13.13 -6.36
C ALA A 93 -5.42 -12.87 -4.90
N LEU A 94 -4.26 -12.26 -4.66
CA LEU A 94 -3.77 -11.85 -3.34
C LEU A 94 -4.73 -10.86 -2.68
N HIS A 95 -5.22 -9.88 -3.43
CA HIS A 95 -6.22 -8.93 -2.94
C HIS A 95 -7.51 -9.66 -2.50
N THR A 96 -8.01 -10.57 -3.32
CA THR A 96 -9.22 -11.34 -2.98
C THR A 96 -9.00 -12.23 -1.75
N LEU A 97 -7.84 -12.88 -1.63
CA LEU A 97 -7.47 -13.67 -0.44
C LEU A 97 -7.43 -12.82 0.83
N SER A 98 -6.96 -11.57 0.74
CA SER A 98 -6.97 -10.64 1.88
C SER A 98 -8.39 -10.26 2.32
N LYS A 99 -9.36 -10.24 1.41
CA LYS A 99 -10.78 -9.97 1.70
C LYS A 99 -11.50 -11.20 2.28
N ILE A 100 -11.12 -12.39 1.82
CA ILE A 100 -11.65 -13.65 2.35
C ILE A 100 -11.14 -13.92 3.78
N GLY A 101 -9.87 -13.65 4.05
CA GLY A 101 -9.27 -13.80 5.39
C GLY A 101 -9.10 -15.23 5.88
N ASP A 102 -9.17 -16.24 5.01
CA ASP A 102 -9.02 -17.64 5.39
C ASP A 102 -7.54 -18.03 5.54
N ARG A 103 -7.11 -18.32 6.76
CA ARG A 103 -5.71 -18.65 7.09
C ARG A 103 -5.18 -19.89 6.37
N ARG A 104 -6.02 -20.73 5.78
CA ARG A 104 -5.59 -21.84 4.91
C ARG A 104 -4.83 -21.36 3.67
N ALA A 105 -4.98 -20.08 3.31
CA ALA A 105 -4.21 -19.46 2.24
C ALA A 105 -2.76 -19.10 2.65
N TRP A 106 -2.42 -19.04 3.93
CA TRP A 106 -1.08 -18.62 4.40
C TRP A 106 0.08 -19.32 3.71
N PRO A 107 0.09 -20.66 3.52
CA PRO A 107 1.21 -21.35 2.86
C PRO A 107 1.48 -20.89 1.42
N ALA A 108 0.51 -20.22 0.78
CA ALA A 108 0.69 -19.66 -0.56
C ALA A 108 1.32 -18.27 -0.56
N ILE A 109 1.37 -17.59 0.59
CA ILE A 109 2.01 -16.27 0.74
C ILE A 109 3.53 -16.47 0.90
N THR A 110 4.21 -16.62 -0.21
CA THR A 110 5.64 -16.92 -0.22
C THR A 110 6.50 -15.65 -0.09
N ARG A 111 7.76 -15.83 0.36
CA ARG A 111 8.75 -14.75 0.36
C ARG A 111 8.87 -14.10 -1.04
N ALA A 112 8.84 -14.89 -2.11
CA ALA A 112 8.93 -14.38 -3.47
C ALA A 112 7.82 -13.39 -3.81
N LEU A 113 6.58 -13.63 -3.36
CA LEU A 113 5.46 -12.69 -3.52
C LEU A 113 5.64 -11.43 -2.66
N LEU A 114 6.12 -11.57 -1.42
CA LEU A 114 6.36 -10.45 -0.52
C LEU A 114 7.49 -9.52 -0.98
N THR A 115 8.39 -10.03 -1.82
CA THR A 115 9.53 -9.29 -2.40
C THR A 115 9.46 -9.23 -3.92
N ASP A 116 8.28 -9.45 -4.52
CA ASP A 116 8.08 -9.44 -5.97
C ASP A 116 8.56 -8.11 -6.57
N ALA A 117 9.20 -8.16 -7.74
CA ALA A 117 9.70 -6.96 -8.41
C ALA A 117 8.59 -5.99 -8.82
N ASP A 118 7.39 -6.52 -9.09
CA ASP A 118 6.19 -5.73 -9.36
C ASP A 118 5.60 -5.20 -8.05
N ASP A 119 5.53 -3.86 -7.93
CA ASP A 119 5.04 -3.20 -6.72
C ASP A 119 3.56 -3.50 -6.42
N GLU A 120 2.73 -3.73 -7.42
CA GLU A 120 1.32 -4.05 -7.25
C GLU A 120 1.15 -5.46 -6.63
N VAL A 121 1.95 -6.43 -7.11
CA VAL A 121 1.99 -7.79 -6.54
C VAL A 121 2.48 -7.73 -5.10
N ALA A 122 3.60 -7.06 -4.84
CA ALA A 122 4.17 -6.95 -3.50
C ALA A 122 3.20 -6.30 -2.51
N ARG A 123 2.58 -5.17 -2.89
CA ARG A 123 1.57 -4.46 -2.07
C ARG A 123 0.36 -5.35 -1.74
N SER A 124 -0.11 -6.12 -2.73
CA SER A 124 -1.22 -7.05 -2.53
C SER A 124 -0.82 -8.23 -1.65
N ALA A 125 0.42 -8.72 -1.78
CA ALA A 125 0.98 -9.77 -0.94
C ALA A 125 1.13 -9.30 0.52
N TRP A 126 1.60 -8.07 0.77
CA TRP A 126 1.70 -7.50 2.13
C TRP A 126 0.33 -7.41 2.80
N ARG A 127 -0.70 -6.90 2.09
CA ARG A 127 -2.07 -6.85 2.62
C ARG A 127 -2.63 -8.24 2.93
N ALA A 128 -2.39 -9.21 2.05
CA ALA A 128 -2.82 -10.59 2.29
C ALA A 128 -2.07 -11.21 3.48
N ALA A 129 -0.75 -11.00 3.56
CA ALA A 129 0.10 -11.55 4.62
C ALA A 129 -0.36 -11.15 6.01
N VAL A 130 -0.61 -9.86 6.25
CA VAL A 130 -0.99 -9.37 7.59
C VAL A 130 -2.36 -9.83 8.05
N VAL A 131 -3.25 -10.18 7.11
CA VAL A 131 -4.57 -10.76 7.42
C VAL A 131 -4.48 -12.27 7.68
N LEU A 132 -3.56 -12.95 6.99
CA LEU A 132 -3.51 -14.41 6.95
C LEU A 132 -2.46 -15.01 7.89
N VAL A 133 -1.52 -14.20 8.40
CA VAL A 133 -0.42 -14.67 9.24
C VAL A 133 -0.93 -15.44 10.46
N PRO A 134 -0.39 -16.63 10.74
CA PRO A 134 -0.72 -17.37 11.96
C PRO A 134 -0.20 -16.64 13.20
N GLU A 135 -0.87 -16.91 14.32
CA GLU A 135 -0.44 -16.43 15.63
C GLU A 135 0.98 -16.94 15.95
N GLY A 136 1.83 -16.00 16.37
CA GLY A 136 3.25 -16.27 16.69
C GLY A 136 4.21 -16.11 15.52
N GLU A 137 3.74 -15.95 14.27
CA GLU A 137 4.60 -15.71 13.10
C GLU A 137 4.70 -14.22 12.71
N GLU A 138 4.00 -13.33 13.42
CA GLU A 138 3.91 -11.90 13.10
C GLU A 138 5.29 -11.21 13.14
N ALA A 139 6.14 -11.57 14.12
CA ALA A 139 7.48 -10.98 14.23
C ALA A 139 8.39 -11.41 13.06
N ALA A 140 8.30 -12.66 12.62
CA ALA A 140 9.02 -13.16 11.46
C ALA A 140 8.55 -12.47 10.16
N LEU A 141 7.24 -12.29 10.01
CA LEU A 141 6.67 -11.52 8.90
C LEU A 141 7.13 -10.08 8.93
N ALA A 142 7.09 -9.42 10.10
CA ALA A 142 7.54 -8.04 10.27
C ALA A 142 9.02 -7.87 9.87
N ALA A 143 9.89 -8.80 10.28
CA ALA A 143 11.30 -8.79 9.90
C ALA A 143 11.49 -8.90 8.38
N LEU A 144 10.69 -9.76 7.72
CA LEU A 144 10.73 -9.89 6.27
C LEU A 144 10.22 -8.62 5.56
N LEU A 145 9.08 -8.07 6.00
CA LEU A 145 8.53 -6.83 5.43
C LEU A 145 9.48 -5.65 5.62
N ALA A 146 10.17 -5.56 6.75
CA ALA A 146 11.13 -4.50 7.03
C ALA A 146 12.30 -4.48 6.02
N THR A 147 12.63 -5.61 5.37
CA THR A 147 13.61 -5.64 4.27
C THR A 147 13.19 -4.83 3.04
N GLN A 148 11.91 -4.50 2.93
CA GLN A 148 11.34 -3.73 1.82
C GLN A 148 11.22 -2.22 2.14
N LEU A 149 11.66 -1.79 3.32
CA LEU A 149 11.65 -0.36 3.68
C LEU A 149 12.51 0.45 2.70
N GLY A 150 12.00 1.63 2.34
CA GLY A 150 12.65 2.49 1.34
C GLY A 150 12.25 2.18 -0.11
N ARG A 151 11.64 1.03 -0.39
CA ARG A 151 11.25 0.59 -1.72
C ARG A 151 10.14 1.45 -2.33
N GLY A 152 10.23 1.65 -3.64
CA GLY A 152 9.16 2.17 -4.49
C GLY A 152 8.77 3.63 -4.23
N GLY A 153 7.65 4.04 -4.82
CA GLY A 153 7.08 5.36 -4.68
C GLY A 153 6.32 5.56 -3.37
N ARG A 154 5.67 6.73 -3.25
CA ARG A 154 4.90 7.12 -2.05
C ARG A 154 3.83 6.09 -1.67
N GLU A 155 3.06 5.61 -2.65
CA GLU A 155 1.99 4.65 -2.40
C GLU A 155 2.49 3.28 -1.95
N THR A 156 3.60 2.80 -2.54
CA THR A 156 4.23 1.54 -2.15
C THR A 156 4.74 1.61 -0.72
N ARG A 157 5.40 2.72 -0.35
CA ARG A 157 5.87 2.95 1.03
C ARG A 157 4.72 3.08 2.02
N LEU A 158 3.65 3.78 1.68
CA LEU A 158 2.46 3.88 2.53
C LEU A 158 1.83 2.48 2.74
N SER A 159 1.68 1.70 1.68
CA SER A 159 1.12 0.34 1.77
C SER A 159 1.98 -0.57 2.65
N LEU A 160 3.32 -0.47 2.58
CA LEU A 160 4.23 -1.21 3.45
C LEU A 160 4.12 -0.76 4.91
N SER A 161 4.10 0.56 5.15
CA SER A 161 3.90 1.08 6.51
C SER A 161 2.59 0.61 7.11
N GLN A 162 1.49 0.64 6.36
CA GLN A 162 0.19 0.13 6.81
C GLN A 162 0.24 -1.37 7.14
N ALA A 163 0.91 -2.16 6.30
CA ALA A 163 1.09 -3.59 6.55
C ALA A 163 1.91 -3.85 7.83
N LEU A 164 3.01 -3.12 8.04
CA LEU A 164 3.81 -3.22 9.25
C LEU A 164 3.00 -2.79 10.49
N VAL A 165 2.31 -1.66 10.44
CA VAL A 165 1.47 -1.16 11.56
C VAL A 165 0.36 -2.15 11.90
N ALA A 166 -0.22 -2.85 10.92
CA ALA A 166 -1.23 -3.88 11.15
C ALA A 166 -0.72 -5.08 11.96
N LEU A 167 0.60 -5.30 12.02
CA LEU A 167 1.23 -6.31 12.89
C LEU A 167 1.43 -5.83 14.34
N GLY A 168 1.04 -4.59 14.65
CA GLY A 168 1.12 -4.02 16.00
C GLY A 168 2.55 -4.04 16.55
N GLU A 169 2.68 -4.35 17.83
CA GLU A 169 3.98 -4.36 18.53
C GLU A 169 4.98 -5.37 17.95
N ALA A 170 4.54 -6.40 17.23
CA ALA A 170 5.43 -7.38 16.61
C ALA A 170 6.38 -6.78 15.56
N MET A 171 6.03 -5.65 14.96
CA MET A 171 6.92 -4.95 14.02
C MET A 171 8.04 -4.16 14.70
N THR A 172 7.90 -3.81 15.98
CA THR A 172 8.75 -2.83 16.67
C THR A 172 10.24 -3.16 16.59
N PRO A 173 10.70 -4.40 16.86
CA PRO A 173 12.14 -4.73 16.78
C PRO A 173 12.71 -4.54 15.37
N ALA A 174 11.97 -4.97 14.34
CA ALA A 174 12.42 -4.90 12.95
C ALA A 174 12.49 -3.45 12.45
N VAL A 175 11.48 -2.64 12.74
CA VAL A 175 11.44 -1.23 12.36
C VAL A 175 12.49 -0.43 13.14
N ALA A 176 12.69 -0.68 14.44
CA ALA A 176 13.73 -0.04 15.25
C ALA A 176 15.15 -0.36 14.70
N ALA A 177 15.40 -1.58 14.26
CA ALA A 177 16.65 -1.93 13.60
C ALA A 177 16.87 -1.12 12.31
N ALA A 178 15.81 -0.98 11.50
CA ALA A 178 15.86 -0.25 10.22
C ALA A 178 16.07 1.27 10.39
N THR A 179 15.80 1.85 11.56
CA THR A 179 16.13 3.27 11.83
C THR A 179 17.63 3.54 11.86
N ARG A 180 18.46 2.49 11.94
CA ARG A 180 19.93 2.55 11.94
C ARG A 180 20.53 2.07 10.61
N ALA A 181 19.72 1.77 9.61
CA ALA A 181 20.18 1.35 8.30
C ALA A 181 21.12 2.41 7.66
N PRO A 182 22.10 2.00 6.85
CA PRO A 182 23.02 2.95 6.19
C PRO A 182 22.29 3.84 5.19
N GLU A 183 21.22 3.35 4.54
CA GLU A 183 20.49 4.09 3.51
C GLU A 183 19.53 5.12 4.13
N PRO A 184 19.67 6.42 3.81
CA PRO A 184 18.82 7.48 4.38
C PRO A 184 17.31 7.26 4.12
N LEU A 185 16.97 6.72 2.96
CA LEU A 185 15.56 6.46 2.58
C LEU A 185 14.93 5.36 3.44
N VAL A 186 15.69 4.31 3.76
CA VAL A 186 15.27 3.22 4.66
C VAL A 186 15.05 3.78 6.06
N ARG A 187 16.00 4.56 6.60
CA ARG A 187 15.86 5.21 7.90
C ARG A 187 14.65 6.12 8.00
N ALA A 188 14.45 6.98 6.99
CA ALA A 188 13.31 7.90 6.97
C ALA A 188 11.98 7.13 6.93
N HIS A 189 11.90 6.07 6.12
CA HIS A 189 10.70 5.24 6.03
C HIS A 189 10.43 4.48 7.33
N ALA A 190 11.46 3.91 7.97
CA ALA A 190 11.34 3.24 9.25
C ALA A 190 10.85 4.20 10.36
N LEU A 191 11.43 5.41 10.45
CA LEU A 191 11.00 6.44 11.40
C LEU A 191 9.54 6.86 11.17
N ALA A 192 9.15 7.07 9.91
CA ALA A 192 7.76 7.41 9.57
C ALA A 192 6.79 6.28 9.95
N THR A 193 7.16 5.01 9.69
CA THR A 193 6.36 3.84 10.06
C THR A 193 6.20 3.72 11.57
N GLY A 194 7.29 3.91 12.34
CA GLY A 194 7.24 3.89 13.80
C GLY A 194 6.38 5.02 14.40
N ARG A 195 6.25 6.15 13.71
CA ARG A 195 5.33 7.23 14.12
C ARG A 195 3.88 6.86 13.89
N LEU A 196 3.57 6.29 12.74
CA LEU A 196 2.21 5.84 12.44
C LEU A 196 1.68 4.81 13.46
N LEU A 197 2.55 3.98 14.04
CA LEU A 197 2.14 3.06 15.12
C LEU A 197 1.71 3.82 16.37
N ARG A 198 2.41 4.91 16.72
CA ARG A 198 2.14 5.71 17.93
C ARG A 198 1.02 6.73 17.74
N ASP A 199 0.88 7.25 16.53
CA ASP A 199 -0.09 8.26 16.16
C ASP A 199 -0.64 7.94 14.75
N PRO A 200 -1.70 7.11 14.67
CA PRO A 200 -2.32 6.74 13.40
C PRO A 200 -2.93 7.93 12.64
N ASP A 201 -3.27 9.01 13.33
CA ASP A 201 -3.85 10.22 12.74
C ASP A 201 -2.77 11.16 12.19
N ALA A 202 -1.51 10.98 12.56
CA ALA A 202 -0.39 11.66 11.92
C ALA A 202 -0.33 11.25 10.44
N GLY A 203 -0.76 12.11 9.54
CA GLY A 203 -0.76 11.81 8.11
C GLY A 203 0.62 11.32 7.64
N PHE A 204 0.67 10.23 6.86
CA PHE A 204 1.94 9.61 6.39
C PHE A 204 2.90 10.62 5.74
N THR A 205 2.37 11.63 5.04
CA THR A 205 3.19 12.66 4.40
C THR A 205 3.94 13.50 5.43
N LEU A 206 3.28 13.91 6.53
CA LEU A 206 3.91 14.65 7.61
C LEU A 206 4.95 13.80 8.34
N ALA A 207 4.65 12.54 8.60
CA ALA A 207 5.57 11.60 9.21
C ALA A 207 6.85 11.39 8.36
N VAL A 208 6.72 11.31 7.03
CA VAL A 208 7.86 11.19 6.11
C VAL A 208 8.72 12.45 6.07
N GLU A 209 8.10 13.64 5.98
CA GLU A 209 8.85 14.90 5.90
C GLU A 209 9.60 15.18 7.21
N GLU A 210 9.02 14.87 8.35
CA GLU A 210 9.72 15.01 9.63
C GLU A 210 10.80 13.96 9.80
N ALA A 211 10.57 12.72 9.38
CA ALA A 211 11.59 11.68 9.39
C ALA A 211 12.79 12.04 8.51
N LYS A 212 12.58 12.66 7.35
CA LYS A 212 13.65 13.19 6.50
C LYS A 212 14.47 14.27 7.20
N ARG A 213 13.82 15.18 7.94
CA ARG A 213 14.53 16.21 8.72
C ARG A 213 15.41 15.58 9.81
N VAL A 214 14.89 14.60 10.55
CA VAL A 214 15.66 13.88 11.58
C VAL A 214 16.89 13.19 10.97
N VAL A 215 16.74 12.54 9.83
CA VAL A 215 17.85 11.87 9.13
C VAL A 215 18.88 12.89 8.63
N ALA A 216 18.44 14.03 8.09
CA ALA A 216 19.34 15.09 7.62
C ALA A 216 20.14 15.74 8.76
N LEU A 217 19.50 16.00 9.90
CA LEU A 217 20.15 16.59 11.07
C LEU A 217 21.10 15.62 11.76
N GLY A 218 20.76 14.34 11.84
CA GLY A 218 21.61 13.30 12.42
C GLY A 218 22.86 12.97 11.60
N GLY A 219 22.88 13.32 10.30
CA GLY A 219 24.04 13.14 9.42
C GLY A 219 25.17 14.15 9.62
N HIS A 220 24.97 15.22 10.38
CA HIS A 220 25.99 16.26 10.66
C HIS A 220 26.73 16.06 12.00
N GLY A 221 26.42 15.00 12.74
CA GLY A 221 27.03 14.73 14.06
C GLY A 221 28.26 13.81 14.04
N GLY A 222 28.82 13.49 12.88
CA GLY A 222 29.88 12.48 12.76
C GLY A 222 31.22 12.94 12.16
N SER A 223 31.63 14.22 12.30
CA SER A 223 32.97 14.64 11.90
C SER A 223 33.43 15.84 12.69
N ALA A 224 33.75 15.61 13.96
CA ALA A 224 34.62 16.50 14.74
C ALA A 224 35.33 15.64 15.77
N GLY A 225 36.43 15.05 15.38
CA GLY A 225 37.35 14.31 16.22
C GLY A 225 38.77 14.61 15.86
N SER A 226 39.45 15.29 16.75
CA SER A 226 40.90 15.29 16.99
C SER A 226 41.79 16.10 16.03
N GLY A 227 42.36 17.11 16.57
CA GLY A 227 43.51 17.82 16.06
C GLY A 227 43.96 18.84 17.10
N ASP A 228 44.89 18.39 17.97
CA ASP A 228 45.58 19.12 19.01
C ASP A 228 46.37 20.32 18.51
N THR A 229 46.56 21.23 19.48
CA THR A 229 47.74 22.00 19.84
C THR A 229 47.89 23.45 19.39
N HIS A 230 47.98 24.26 20.42
CA HIS A 230 48.91 25.37 20.72
C HIS A 230 49.02 26.59 19.79
N GLY A 231 48.81 27.76 20.40
CA GLY A 231 49.37 29.00 19.89
C GLY A 231 48.72 30.26 20.46
N SER A 232 49.29 30.73 21.56
CA SER A 232 49.18 32.04 22.21
C SER A 232 49.09 33.25 21.28
N GLY A 233 48.33 34.29 21.68
CA GLY A 233 48.45 35.66 21.19
C GLY A 233 47.14 36.43 21.15
N GLY A 234 46.77 37.18 22.17
CA GLY A 234 45.80 38.27 22.10
C GLY A 234 46.46 39.58 21.67
N PRO A 235 45.87 40.78 21.92
CA PRO A 235 44.59 41.20 21.35
C PRO A 235 44.78 42.47 20.52
N GLU A 236 43.78 42.88 19.72
CA GLU A 236 43.50 44.32 19.57
C GLU A 236 42.16 44.63 18.91
N VAL A 237 41.63 45.71 19.41
CA VAL A 237 40.33 46.37 19.18
C VAL A 237 40.28 47.10 17.84
N SER A 238 39.10 47.24 17.25
CA SER A 238 38.51 48.51 16.77
C SER A 238 37.22 48.23 15.96
N ALA A 239 36.14 48.64 16.38
CA ALA A 239 35.21 49.75 16.21
C ALA A 239 34.89 50.16 14.74
N GLY A 240 33.59 50.34 14.50
CA GLY A 240 33.04 51.16 13.41
C GLY A 240 32.01 50.40 12.55
N SER A 241 30.82 50.64 12.67
CA SER A 241 29.92 51.78 12.49
C SER A 241 28.96 51.53 11.30
N SER A 242 27.69 51.52 11.60
CA SER A 242 26.53 52.18 10.98
C SER A 242 26.20 52.01 9.49
N GLY A 243 24.89 51.85 9.29
CA GLY A 243 24.14 52.24 8.09
C GLY A 243 23.03 51.25 7.77
N VAL A 244 21.84 51.29 8.23
CA VAL A 244 20.68 52.19 8.06
C VAL A 244 20.02 52.13 6.68
N ILE A 245 18.74 51.75 6.76
CA ILE A 245 17.54 52.11 6.00
C ILE A 245 17.29 51.54 4.57
N GLY A 246 15.97 51.24 4.41
CA GLY A 246 15.16 51.38 3.24
C GLY A 246 14.37 50.11 2.87
N SER A 247 13.15 49.84 3.28
CA SER A 247 11.84 50.50 3.14
C SER A 247 11.22 50.32 1.74
N SER A 248 9.99 49.84 1.84
CA SER A 248 8.84 50.01 0.92
C SER A 248 8.84 49.22 -0.37
N GLY A 249 7.76 48.62 -0.81
CA GLY A 249 6.34 48.77 -0.71
C GLY A 249 5.71 47.95 -1.80
N SER A 250 4.61 47.37 -1.51
CA SER A 250 3.27 47.75 -1.88
C SER A 250 2.72 47.18 -3.19
N SER A 251 1.61 46.48 -2.95
CA SER A 251 0.31 46.56 -3.65
C SER A 251 0.22 46.08 -5.10
N GLY A 252 -0.77 45.29 -5.39
CA GLY A 252 -2.15 45.39 -5.60
C GLY A 252 -2.57 44.34 -6.62
N SER A 253 -3.65 43.73 -6.44
CA SER A 253 -5.04 44.04 -6.71
C SER A 253 -5.60 43.29 -7.93
N SER A 254 -6.55 42.44 -7.63
CA SER A 254 -7.93 42.36 -8.12
C SER A 254 -8.25 42.15 -9.61
N GLY A 255 -9.30 41.33 -9.80
CA GLY A 255 -10.25 41.29 -10.90
C GLY A 255 -10.67 39.85 -11.22
N SER A 256 -11.75 39.31 -10.77
CA SER A 256 -13.18 39.49 -10.96
C SER A 256 -13.69 39.15 -12.36
N SER A 257 -14.65 38.22 -12.36
CA SER A 257 -15.91 38.14 -13.12
C SER A 257 -15.79 37.69 -14.60
N GLU A 258 -16.68 36.91 -15.20
CA GLU A 258 -18.12 36.66 -15.27
C GLU A 258 -18.31 35.49 -16.23
N GLU A 259 -19.17 34.57 -15.97
CA GLU A 259 -20.53 34.24 -16.38
C GLU A 259 -20.75 33.94 -17.88
N GLY A 260 -21.23 32.74 -18.07
CA GLY A 260 -22.33 32.15 -18.78
C GLY A 260 -22.57 32.50 -20.29
N PRO A 261 -23.49 31.78 -21.06
CA PRO A 261 -24.50 30.84 -20.56
C PRO A 261 -24.22 29.38 -20.86
#